data_0e8119dce9d1b6e89a3a60391ff528d5
#
_entry.id   0e8119dce9d1b6e89a3a60391ff528d5
#
_cell.length_a   1.000
_cell.length_b   1.000
_cell.length_c   1.000
_cell.angle_alpha   90.00
_cell.angle_beta   90.00
_cell.angle_gamma   90.00
#
_symmetry.space_group_name_H-M   'P 1'
#
loop_
_entity.id
_entity.type
_entity.pdbx_description
1 polymer ?
#
loop_
_entity_poly.entity_id
_entity_poly.type
_entity_poly.pdbx_seq_one_letter_code
_entity_poly.pdbx_strand_id
1 'polypeptide(L)'
;MKKNIDTQKLSKEMNDTLIHRQCVMLSGQYLAGALVKMGRSVDAIRLLGRCSVHDISKIQNTEEFMALASIIDQIHEMQDVSHELSPQQIEAIQLHWRNNSHHPEYYESANDMTDIDMLEMACDCHARSKQYGTDLLEYMDKQQEIRFHFDRDHFRRIRYYCSVLCELTKDDDYSSIINSSSPLMNFELKDSTMKLLETFDEDCYTETLKTDRLYMIRELNPDFASVEYTCYLSKDGTEVGQLILKCNGYIEYKFYENYKNNGYEIEAINTLIEASYLNELFLAVKRENTCGKELADELGFRQIENNPSGYVYKLKKNNK
;
A
#
# COMPACT_ATOMS: atom_id res chain seq x y z
N MET A 1 10.94 29.54 32.18
CA MET A 1 9.65 29.47 32.90
C MET A 1 9.11 28.07 32.76
N LYS A 2 8.95 27.31 33.87
CA LYS A 2 8.25 26.00 33.79
C LYS A 2 6.76 26.31 33.54
N LYS A 3 6.28 26.08 32.35
CA LYS A 3 4.82 26.06 32.10
C LYS A 3 4.25 24.92 32.95
N ASN A 4 3.46 25.22 33.97
CA ASN A 4 2.63 24.21 34.64
C ASN A 4 1.60 23.76 33.60
N ILE A 5 1.81 22.59 33.01
CA ILE A 5 0.78 21.96 32.18
C ILE A 5 -0.20 21.28 33.14
N ASP A 6 -1.48 21.42 32.81
CA ASP A 6 -2.55 20.78 33.54
C ASP A 6 -2.40 19.25 33.50
N THR A 7 -2.42 18.60 34.64
CA THR A 7 -2.33 17.13 34.76
C THR A 7 -3.44 16.41 33.99
N GLN A 8 -4.61 17.04 33.82
CA GLN A 8 -5.69 16.50 33.01
C GLN A 8 -5.31 16.41 31.53
N LYS A 9 -4.61 17.43 30.99
CA LYS A 9 -4.11 17.42 29.59
C LYS A 9 -3.04 16.36 29.39
N LEU A 10 -2.15 16.17 30.36
CA LEU A 10 -1.14 15.11 30.30
C LEU A 10 -1.80 13.72 30.29
N SER A 11 -2.81 13.52 31.13
CA SER A 11 -3.55 12.25 31.18
C SER A 11 -4.33 11.99 29.88
N LYS A 12 -4.92 13.06 29.30
CA LYS A 12 -5.67 12.97 28.04
C LYS A 12 -4.77 12.61 26.88
N GLU A 13 -3.60 13.29 26.73
CA GLU A 13 -2.61 12.98 25.71
C GLU A 13 -2.07 11.56 25.85
N MET A 14 -1.74 11.12 27.05
CA MET A 14 -1.28 9.76 27.29
C MET A 14 -2.34 8.74 26.89
N ASN A 15 -3.59 8.96 27.25
CA ASN A 15 -4.69 8.06 26.90
C ASN A 15 -4.94 8.03 25.38
N ASP A 16 -4.95 9.20 24.71
CA ASP A 16 -5.10 9.28 23.24
C ASP A 16 -3.96 8.53 22.55
N THR A 17 -2.71 8.77 22.97
CA THR A 17 -1.53 8.10 22.42
C THR A 17 -1.62 6.58 22.59
N LEU A 18 -2.02 6.07 23.75
CA LEU A 18 -2.12 4.63 23.99
C LEU A 18 -3.24 3.97 23.17
N ILE A 19 -4.40 4.61 23.08
CA ILE A 19 -5.53 4.13 22.27
C ILE A 19 -5.11 4.12 20.79
N HIS A 20 -4.52 5.23 20.32
CA HIS A 20 -4.08 5.34 18.94
C HIS A 20 -3.08 4.25 18.57
N ARG A 21 -2.05 4.02 19.38
CA ARG A 21 -1.05 2.96 19.17
C ARG A 21 -1.68 1.57 19.06
N GLN A 22 -2.74 1.30 19.80
CA GLN A 22 -3.45 0.03 19.69
C GLN A 22 -4.23 -0.09 18.39
N CYS A 23 -4.89 0.97 17.96
CA CYS A 23 -5.54 1.01 16.64
C CYS A 23 -4.52 0.82 15.53
N VAL A 24 -3.32 1.43 15.63
CA VAL A 24 -2.23 1.24 14.66
C VAL A 24 -1.71 -0.20 14.67
N MET A 25 -1.53 -0.80 15.87
CA MET A 25 -1.15 -2.22 15.98
C MET A 25 -2.17 -3.14 15.32
N LEU A 26 -3.45 -2.88 15.50
CA LEU A 26 -4.51 -3.66 14.87
C LEU A 26 -4.48 -3.52 13.35
N SER A 27 -4.38 -2.29 12.84
CA SER A 27 -4.21 -2.02 11.41
C SER A 27 -2.97 -2.72 10.85
N GLY A 28 -1.85 -2.65 11.58
CA GLY A 28 -0.59 -3.32 11.23
C GLY A 28 -0.72 -4.84 11.15
N GLN A 29 -1.50 -5.46 12.01
CA GLN A 29 -1.74 -6.91 11.98
C GLN A 29 -2.55 -7.33 10.76
N TYR A 30 -3.58 -6.56 10.37
CA TYR A 30 -4.32 -6.80 9.13
C TYR A 30 -3.42 -6.68 7.91
N LEU A 31 -2.67 -5.57 7.80
CA LEU A 31 -1.79 -5.35 6.66
C LEU A 31 -0.63 -6.35 6.61
N ALA A 32 -0.06 -6.71 7.77
CA ALA A 32 0.98 -7.74 7.85
C ALA A 32 0.46 -9.11 7.39
N GLY A 33 -0.78 -9.47 7.75
CA GLY A 33 -1.44 -10.68 7.25
C GLY A 33 -1.55 -10.68 5.72
N ALA A 34 -1.96 -9.56 5.13
CA ALA A 34 -1.98 -9.40 3.68
C ALA A 34 -0.57 -9.54 3.06
N LEU A 35 0.44 -8.86 3.65
CA LEU A 35 1.83 -8.95 3.19
C LEU A 35 2.38 -10.39 3.21
N VAL A 36 2.04 -11.18 4.23
CA VAL A 36 2.42 -12.60 4.27
C VAL A 36 1.81 -13.36 3.11
N LYS A 37 0.52 -13.14 2.83
CA LYS A 37 -0.15 -13.76 1.67
C LYS A 37 0.44 -13.32 0.33
N MET A 38 0.99 -12.12 0.26
CA MET A 38 1.72 -11.59 -0.89
C MET A 38 3.19 -12.08 -0.97
N GLY A 39 3.61 -13.05 -0.15
CA GLY A 39 5.01 -13.51 -0.11
C GLY A 39 6.00 -12.57 0.59
N ARG A 40 5.53 -11.45 1.18
CA ARG A 40 6.34 -10.39 1.80
C ARG A 40 6.50 -10.58 3.31
N SER A 41 6.82 -11.77 3.75
CA SER A 41 6.91 -12.10 5.20
C SER A 41 7.93 -11.24 5.95
N VAL A 42 9.02 -10.83 5.31
CA VAL A 42 10.03 -9.95 5.93
C VAL A 42 9.45 -8.57 6.22
N ASP A 43 8.71 -8.01 5.26
CA ASP A 43 8.06 -6.70 5.45
C ASP A 43 6.92 -6.78 6.46
N ALA A 44 6.19 -7.88 6.49
CA ALA A 44 5.18 -8.12 7.52
C ALA A 44 5.79 -8.09 8.94
N ILE A 45 6.91 -8.77 9.15
CA ILE A 45 7.62 -8.77 10.44
C ILE A 45 8.12 -7.36 10.79
N ARG A 46 8.72 -6.66 9.81
CA ARG A 46 9.18 -5.28 10.00
C ARG A 46 8.03 -4.33 10.33
N LEU A 47 6.90 -4.45 9.63
CA LEU A 47 5.71 -3.64 9.89
C LEU A 47 5.18 -3.86 11.30
N LEU A 48 5.04 -5.12 11.74
CA LEU A 48 4.62 -5.41 13.12
C LEU A 48 5.57 -4.79 14.15
N GLY A 49 6.88 -4.88 13.91
CA GLY A 49 7.88 -4.22 14.75
C GLY A 49 7.71 -2.71 14.78
N ARG A 50 7.48 -2.07 13.64
CA ARG A 50 7.24 -0.61 13.53
C ARG A 50 5.95 -0.20 14.25
N CYS A 51 4.84 -0.87 13.97
CA CYS A 51 3.55 -0.59 14.61
C CYS A 51 3.60 -0.80 16.15
N SER A 52 4.42 -1.74 16.65
CA SER A 52 4.55 -1.97 18.10
C SER A 52 5.20 -0.80 18.83
N VAL A 53 6.06 -0.04 18.16
CA VAL A 53 6.74 1.15 18.70
C VAL A 53 6.26 2.45 18.05
N HIS A 54 5.15 2.40 17.32
CA HIS A 54 4.57 3.57 16.67
C HIS A 54 4.42 4.72 17.67
N ASP A 55 4.77 5.92 17.27
CA ASP A 55 4.69 7.12 18.11
C ASP A 55 5.38 6.99 19.48
N ILE A 56 6.37 6.12 19.60
CA ILE A 56 7.10 5.95 20.87
C ILE A 56 7.80 7.24 21.31
N SER A 57 8.14 8.12 20.37
CA SER A 57 8.69 9.44 20.63
C SER A 57 7.78 10.27 21.53
N LYS A 58 6.46 10.18 21.37
CA LYS A 58 5.47 10.86 22.22
C LYS A 58 5.58 10.45 23.70
N ILE A 59 6.11 9.26 24.00
CA ILE A 59 6.27 8.77 25.37
C ILE A 59 7.71 9.00 25.87
N GLN A 60 8.70 8.86 25.01
CA GLN A 60 10.13 8.95 25.38
C GLN A 60 10.67 10.37 25.32
N ASN A 61 10.13 11.21 24.45
CA ASN A 61 10.55 12.60 24.32
C ASN A 61 9.61 13.51 25.13
N THR A 62 10.08 13.93 26.29
CA THR A 62 9.31 14.80 27.20
C THR A 62 8.89 16.11 26.56
N GLU A 63 9.72 16.69 25.68
CA GLU A 63 9.41 17.95 25.01
C GLU A 63 8.26 17.78 24.04
N GLU A 64 8.29 16.73 23.20
CA GLU A 64 7.24 16.39 22.28
C GLU A 64 5.92 16.09 23.01
N PHE A 65 5.99 15.24 24.05
CA PHE A 65 4.81 14.92 24.87
C PHE A 65 4.15 16.16 25.48
N MET A 66 4.97 17.04 26.07
CA MET A 66 4.48 18.27 26.71
C MET A 66 3.90 19.25 25.68
N ALA A 67 4.50 19.32 24.50
CA ALA A 67 4.01 20.18 23.42
C ALA A 67 2.63 19.68 22.92
N LEU A 68 2.49 18.40 22.65
CA LEU A 68 1.22 17.79 22.20
C LEU A 68 0.14 17.88 23.29
N ALA A 69 0.47 17.55 24.54
CA ALA A 69 -0.47 17.69 25.66
C ALA A 69 -0.99 19.13 25.82
N SER A 70 -0.18 20.13 25.48
CA SER A 70 -0.63 21.53 25.55
C SER A 70 -1.75 21.90 24.58
N ILE A 71 -1.88 21.15 23.49
CA ILE A 71 -2.81 21.39 22.38
C ILE A 71 -3.84 20.27 22.21
N ILE A 72 -3.86 19.25 23.10
CA ILE A 72 -4.70 18.04 22.93
C ILE A 72 -6.18 18.34 22.73
N ASP A 73 -6.71 19.35 23.39
CA ASP A 73 -8.12 19.73 23.24
C ASP A 73 -8.41 20.27 21.84
N GLN A 74 -7.44 20.98 21.24
CA GLN A 74 -7.56 21.53 19.90
C GLN A 74 -7.31 20.46 18.81
N ILE A 75 -6.46 19.46 19.07
CA ILE A 75 -6.22 18.37 18.11
C ILE A 75 -7.54 17.65 17.78
N HIS A 76 -8.38 17.42 18.75
CA HIS A 76 -9.69 16.79 18.54
C HIS A 76 -10.69 17.67 17.79
N GLU A 77 -10.52 18.98 17.83
CA GLU A 77 -11.35 19.97 17.11
C GLU A 77 -10.86 20.21 15.66
N MET A 78 -9.60 19.83 15.37
CA MET A 78 -8.95 20.06 14.06
C MET A 78 -9.39 19.11 12.95
N GLN A 79 -10.41 18.29 13.16
CA GLN A 79 -11.00 17.45 12.10
C GLN A 79 -11.61 18.28 10.96
N ASP A 80 -11.92 19.57 11.22
CA ASP A 80 -12.33 20.51 10.20
C ASP A 80 -11.12 21.32 9.71
N VAL A 81 -10.66 21.04 8.50
CA VAL A 81 -9.45 21.57 7.83
C VAL A 81 -9.49 23.10 7.61
N SER A 82 -10.55 23.76 8.05
CA SER A 82 -10.76 25.22 7.90
C SER A 82 -10.14 26.07 9.01
N HIS A 83 -9.60 25.45 10.08
CA HIS A 83 -9.03 26.22 11.19
C HIS A 83 -7.54 26.52 10.94
N GLU A 84 -7.19 27.80 10.96
CA GLU A 84 -5.79 28.23 10.97
C GLU A 84 -5.14 27.83 12.31
N LEU A 85 -4.10 26.98 12.20
CA LEU A 85 -3.33 26.55 13.36
C LEU A 85 -2.56 27.72 13.96
N SER A 86 -2.56 27.84 15.28
CA SER A 86 -1.69 28.77 15.97
C SER A 86 -0.22 28.38 15.79
N PRO A 87 0.74 29.31 15.84
CA PRO A 87 2.16 28.99 15.75
C PRO A 87 2.62 27.90 16.74
N GLN A 88 2.02 27.87 17.94
CA GLN A 88 2.34 26.87 18.96
C GLN A 88 1.83 25.46 18.59
N GLN A 89 0.66 25.38 17.94
CA GLN A 89 0.14 24.11 17.43
C GLN A 89 1.01 23.58 16.29
N ILE A 90 1.39 24.48 15.37
CA ILE A 90 2.27 24.12 14.25
C ILE A 90 3.61 23.59 14.79
N GLU A 91 4.23 24.27 15.75
CA GLU A 91 5.50 23.86 16.35
C GLU A 91 5.42 22.48 17.01
N ALA A 92 4.36 22.21 17.81
CA ALA A 92 4.16 20.92 18.46
C ALA A 92 3.97 19.78 17.45
N ILE A 93 3.16 20.01 16.43
CA ILE A 93 2.90 19.02 15.39
C ILE A 93 4.16 18.77 14.55
N GLN A 94 4.89 19.82 14.16
CA GLN A 94 6.15 19.68 13.42
C GLN A 94 7.23 18.96 14.21
N LEU A 95 7.28 19.12 15.53
CA LEU A 95 8.21 18.39 16.38
C LEU A 95 7.91 16.89 16.33
N HIS A 96 6.62 16.52 16.41
CA HIS A 96 6.19 15.13 16.26
C HIS A 96 6.55 14.56 14.88
N TRP A 97 6.24 15.28 13.80
CA TRP A 97 6.54 14.80 12.44
C TRP A 97 8.03 14.56 12.21
N ARG A 98 8.89 15.45 12.70
CA ARG A 98 10.35 15.32 12.55
C ARG A 98 10.97 14.17 13.37
N ASN A 99 10.27 13.67 14.36
CA ASN A 99 10.73 12.57 15.20
C ASN A 99 10.30 11.18 14.66
N ASN A 100 9.38 11.13 13.68
CA ASN A 100 8.76 9.91 13.26
C ASN A 100 8.81 9.73 11.73
N SER A 101 9.56 8.73 11.26
CA SER A 101 9.82 8.51 9.83
C SER A 101 8.61 8.04 9.03
N HIS A 102 7.50 7.69 9.68
CA HIS A 102 6.22 7.44 8.99
C HIS A 102 5.48 8.71 8.57
N HIS A 103 6.06 9.89 8.85
CA HIS A 103 5.56 11.17 8.34
C HIS A 103 6.42 11.69 7.18
N PRO A 104 5.83 12.16 6.07
CA PRO A 104 6.58 12.74 4.95
C PRO A 104 7.53 13.87 5.34
N GLU A 105 7.16 14.67 6.35
CA GLU A 105 7.92 15.82 6.86
C GLU A 105 9.18 15.44 7.66
N TYR A 106 9.38 14.16 7.93
CA TYR A 106 10.65 13.65 8.47
C TYR A 106 11.78 13.75 7.45
N TYR A 107 11.47 13.69 6.16
CA TYR A 107 12.41 13.65 5.04
C TYR A 107 12.58 15.02 4.40
N GLU A 108 13.69 15.20 3.66
CA GLU A 108 13.87 16.39 2.81
C GLU A 108 12.88 16.39 1.65
N SER A 109 12.57 15.22 1.12
CA SER A 109 11.51 15.00 0.14
C SER A 109 10.59 13.87 0.62
N ALA A 110 9.28 14.02 0.48
CA ALA A 110 8.32 12.96 0.75
C ALA A 110 8.64 11.67 -0.04
N ASN A 111 9.27 11.80 -1.20
CA ASN A 111 9.66 10.69 -2.06
C ASN A 111 10.90 9.91 -1.56
N ASP A 112 11.53 10.36 -0.48
CA ASP A 112 12.61 9.63 0.18
C ASP A 112 12.07 8.62 1.22
N MET A 113 10.75 8.59 1.45
CA MET A 113 10.12 7.61 2.33
C MET A 113 10.36 6.19 1.80
N THR A 114 10.81 5.32 2.70
CA THR A 114 10.94 3.90 2.35
C THR A 114 9.58 3.21 2.33
N ASP A 115 9.50 2.06 1.66
CA ASP A 115 8.26 1.29 1.60
C ASP A 115 7.73 0.90 3.00
N ILE A 116 8.62 0.60 3.95
CA ILE A 116 8.21 0.28 5.31
C ILE A 116 7.64 1.49 6.06
N ASP A 117 8.13 2.69 5.79
CA ASP A 117 7.59 3.92 6.37
C ASP A 117 6.21 4.24 5.78
N MET A 118 6.01 3.99 4.47
CA MET A 118 4.70 4.11 3.83
C MET A 118 3.68 3.09 4.35
N LEU A 119 4.12 1.85 4.63
CA LEU A 119 3.27 0.84 5.25
C LEU A 119 2.82 1.26 6.66
N GLU A 120 3.74 1.79 7.47
CA GLU A 120 3.41 2.31 8.80
C GLU A 120 2.50 3.54 8.72
N MET A 121 2.77 4.49 7.81
CA MET A 121 1.92 5.64 7.55
C MET A 121 0.49 5.23 7.15
N ALA A 122 0.35 4.20 6.31
CA ALA A 122 -0.98 3.69 5.95
C ALA A 122 -1.73 3.15 7.18
N CYS A 123 -1.03 2.44 8.09
CA CYS A 123 -1.62 1.96 9.32
C CYS A 123 -2.02 3.10 10.28
N ASP A 124 -1.19 4.14 10.37
CA ASP A 124 -1.48 5.35 11.16
C ASP A 124 -2.72 6.07 10.64
N CYS A 125 -2.73 6.42 9.36
CA CYS A 125 -3.87 7.10 8.72
C CYS A 125 -5.15 6.27 8.82
N HIS A 126 -5.07 4.95 8.65
CA HIS A 126 -6.21 4.06 8.81
C HIS A 126 -6.72 4.03 10.26
N ALA A 127 -5.83 3.92 11.23
CA ALA A 127 -6.18 3.95 12.65
C ALA A 127 -6.90 5.26 13.02
N ARG A 128 -6.39 6.40 12.55
CA ARG A 128 -7.04 7.70 12.76
C ARG A 128 -8.40 7.80 12.08
N SER A 129 -8.54 7.29 10.86
CA SER A 129 -9.83 7.29 10.17
C SER A 129 -10.88 6.46 10.93
N LYS A 130 -10.49 5.31 11.49
CA LYS A 130 -11.37 4.50 12.35
C LYS A 130 -11.72 5.19 13.67
N GLN A 131 -10.75 5.90 14.28
CA GLN A 131 -11.00 6.66 15.51
C GLN A 131 -11.99 7.81 15.31
N TYR A 132 -11.93 8.48 14.16
CA TYR A 132 -12.74 9.67 13.89
C TYR A 132 -13.95 9.41 12.99
N GLY A 133 -14.12 8.19 12.48
CA GLY A 133 -15.22 7.84 11.59
C GLY A 133 -15.15 8.56 10.23
N THR A 134 -13.93 8.83 9.72
CA THR A 134 -13.71 9.53 8.45
C THR A 134 -13.40 8.55 7.31
N ASP A 135 -13.62 8.98 6.06
CA ASP A 135 -13.19 8.23 4.88
C ASP A 135 -11.67 8.37 4.68
N LEU A 136 -10.96 7.25 4.78
CA LEU A 136 -9.50 7.21 4.64
C LEU A 136 -9.06 7.62 3.23
N LEU A 137 -9.71 7.11 2.19
CA LEU A 137 -9.26 7.34 0.82
C LEU A 137 -9.50 8.78 0.40
N GLU A 138 -10.64 9.36 0.78
CA GLU A 138 -10.92 10.78 0.59
C GLU A 138 -9.89 11.66 1.35
N TYR A 139 -9.57 11.28 2.59
CA TYR A 139 -8.51 11.96 3.35
C TYR A 139 -7.16 11.91 2.64
N MET A 140 -6.74 10.74 2.15
CA MET A 140 -5.46 10.58 1.45
C MET A 140 -5.39 11.42 0.18
N ASP A 141 -6.46 11.41 -0.64
CA ASP A 141 -6.54 12.18 -1.87
C ASP A 141 -6.42 13.71 -1.58
N LYS A 142 -7.13 14.20 -0.57
CA LYS A 142 -7.05 15.59 -0.12
C LYS A 142 -5.68 15.96 0.43
N GLN A 143 -5.06 15.11 1.26
CA GLN A 143 -3.75 15.37 1.83
C GLN A 143 -2.63 15.32 0.79
N GLN A 144 -2.78 14.53 -0.26
CA GLN A 144 -1.86 14.53 -1.39
C GLN A 144 -1.72 15.91 -2.03
N GLU A 145 -2.82 16.64 -2.16
CA GLU A 145 -2.83 17.96 -2.81
C GLU A 145 -2.27 19.07 -1.91
N ILE A 146 -2.55 19.01 -0.61
CA ILE A 146 -2.26 20.12 0.30
C ILE A 146 -1.04 19.91 1.20
N ARG A 147 -0.58 18.66 1.40
CA ARG A 147 0.45 18.35 2.39
C ARG A 147 1.52 17.38 1.89
N PHE A 148 1.14 16.19 1.37
CA PHE A 148 2.11 15.12 1.17
C PHE A 148 3.01 15.36 -0.04
N HIS A 149 2.45 15.79 -1.16
CA HIS A 149 3.17 16.09 -2.40
C HIS A 149 4.06 14.95 -2.91
N PHE A 150 3.63 13.70 -2.69
CA PHE A 150 4.28 12.53 -3.26
C PHE A 150 4.28 12.58 -4.78
N ASP A 151 5.29 12.01 -5.40
CA ASP A 151 5.18 11.67 -6.81
C ASP A 151 4.08 10.60 -7.04
N ARG A 152 3.77 10.37 -8.33
CA ARG A 152 2.69 9.48 -8.72
C ARG A 152 2.87 8.05 -8.16
N ASP A 153 4.11 7.53 -8.17
CA ASP A 153 4.40 6.15 -7.80
C ASP A 153 4.30 5.95 -6.29
N HIS A 154 4.84 6.89 -5.49
CA HIS A 154 4.74 6.85 -4.03
C HIS A 154 3.29 7.00 -3.57
N PHE A 155 2.56 7.98 -4.14
CA PHE A 155 1.16 8.18 -3.77
C PHE A 155 0.29 6.97 -4.10
N ARG A 156 0.46 6.38 -5.28
CA ARG A 156 -0.25 5.18 -5.70
C ARG A 156 0.00 4.02 -4.74
N ARG A 157 1.25 3.82 -4.31
CA ARG A 157 1.65 2.76 -3.40
C ARG A 157 1.00 2.90 -2.03
N ILE A 158 1.12 4.08 -1.40
CA ILE A 158 0.52 4.30 -0.08
C ILE A 158 -1.02 4.24 -0.14
N ARG A 159 -1.61 4.81 -1.19
CA ARG A 159 -3.06 4.75 -1.40
C ARG A 159 -3.56 3.31 -1.57
N TYR A 160 -2.77 2.46 -2.23
CA TYR A 160 -3.04 1.03 -2.33
C TYR A 160 -3.05 0.36 -0.95
N TYR A 161 -2.05 0.60 -0.10
CA TYR A 161 -2.05 0.04 1.26
C TYR A 161 -3.27 0.49 2.07
N CYS A 162 -3.66 1.73 1.93
CA CYS A 162 -4.87 2.26 2.54
C CYS A 162 -6.13 1.54 2.04
N SER A 163 -6.26 1.29 0.73
CA SER A 163 -7.41 0.58 0.15
C SER A 163 -7.49 -0.87 0.63
N VAL A 164 -6.34 -1.54 0.75
CA VAL A 164 -6.25 -2.89 1.32
C VAL A 164 -6.76 -2.90 2.75
N LEU A 165 -6.33 -1.96 3.58
CA LEU A 165 -6.80 -1.84 4.96
C LEU A 165 -8.30 -1.58 5.05
N CYS A 166 -8.84 -0.67 4.22
CA CYS A 166 -10.28 -0.41 4.17
C CYS A 166 -11.07 -1.68 3.85
N GLU A 167 -10.63 -2.45 2.88
CA GLU A 167 -11.33 -3.68 2.49
C GLU A 167 -11.23 -4.77 3.57
N LEU A 168 -10.05 -4.98 4.14
CA LEU A 168 -9.82 -5.97 5.21
C LEU A 168 -10.63 -5.68 6.48
N THR A 169 -10.92 -4.42 6.75
CA THR A 169 -11.54 -3.96 8.00
C THR A 169 -12.92 -3.34 7.82
N LYS A 170 -13.56 -3.54 6.67
CA LYS A 170 -14.86 -2.91 6.36
C LYS A 170 -15.96 -3.26 7.36
N ASP A 171 -15.94 -4.49 7.88
CA ASP A 171 -16.91 -5.00 8.85
C ASP A 171 -16.40 -4.93 10.29
N ASP A 172 -15.20 -4.38 10.51
CA ASP A 172 -14.58 -4.36 11.83
C ASP A 172 -14.83 -3.03 12.55
N ASP A 173 -15.24 -3.17 13.80
CA ASP A 173 -15.51 -2.08 14.71
C ASP A 173 -14.35 -1.91 15.70
N TYR A 174 -13.67 -0.76 15.63
CA TYR A 174 -12.59 -0.39 16.53
C TYR A 174 -13.12 0.21 17.85
N SER A 175 -14.44 0.33 18.03
CA SER A 175 -15.03 1.02 19.18
C SER A 175 -14.68 0.36 20.52
N SER A 176 -14.44 -0.94 20.55
CA SER A 176 -13.98 -1.63 21.77
C SER A 176 -12.61 -1.13 22.25
N ILE A 177 -11.73 -0.73 21.33
CA ILE A 177 -10.43 -0.12 21.62
C ILE A 177 -10.62 1.37 21.92
N ILE A 178 -11.34 2.08 21.05
CA ILE A 178 -11.53 3.54 21.12
C ILE A 178 -12.21 3.94 22.44
N ASN A 179 -13.20 3.17 22.88
CA ASN A 179 -13.95 3.43 24.10
C ASN A 179 -13.33 2.78 25.35
N SER A 180 -12.18 2.14 25.21
CA SER A 180 -11.49 1.48 26.31
C SER A 180 -10.80 2.52 27.20
N SER A 181 -11.09 2.49 28.48
CA SER A 181 -10.33 3.24 29.49
C SER A 181 -9.06 2.50 29.95
N SER A 182 -8.87 1.27 29.46
CA SER A 182 -7.68 0.45 29.71
C SER A 182 -7.44 -0.42 28.48
N PRO A 183 -6.36 -0.17 27.74
CA PRO A 183 -6.07 -0.87 26.53
C PRO A 183 -5.67 -2.34 26.79
N LEU A 184 -6.60 -3.24 26.72
CA LEU A 184 -6.35 -4.68 26.75
C LEU A 184 -6.37 -5.23 25.32
N MET A 185 -5.22 -5.71 24.88
CA MET A 185 -5.11 -6.38 23.60
C MET A 185 -5.64 -7.81 23.68
N ASN A 186 -6.92 -8.00 23.40
CA ASN A 186 -7.43 -9.30 22.96
C ASN A 186 -7.69 -9.19 21.47
N PHE A 187 -6.78 -9.76 20.70
CA PHE A 187 -6.85 -9.73 19.25
C PHE A 187 -7.10 -11.13 18.70
N GLU A 188 -8.24 -11.31 18.05
CA GLU A 188 -8.53 -12.47 17.22
C GLU A 188 -8.93 -11.99 15.82
N LEU A 189 -8.22 -12.48 14.78
CA LEU A 189 -8.66 -12.29 13.39
C LEU A 189 -9.99 -13.00 13.18
N LYS A 190 -11.01 -12.26 12.72
CA LYS A 190 -12.30 -12.86 12.38
C LYS A 190 -12.15 -13.80 11.17
N ASP A 191 -12.95 -14.85 11.13
CA ASP A 191 -12.97 -15.80 10.00
C ASP A 191 -13.22 -15.12 8.65
N SER A 192 -14.02 -14.04 8.63
CA SER A 192 -14.25 -13.24 7.43
C SER A 192 -12.98 -12.56 6.92
N THR A 193 -12.15 -12.04 7.83
CA THR A 193 -10.87 -11.42 7.51
C THR A 193 -9.86 -12.46 7.05
N MET A 194 -9.84 -13.65 7.66
CA MET A 194 -9.02 -14.76 7.21
C MET A 194 -9.37 -15.19 5.78
N LYS A 195 -10.66 -15.30 5.46
CA LYS A 195 -11.12 -15.59 4.09
C LYS A 195 -10.70 -14.53 3.09
N LEU A 196 -10.77 -13.25 3.48
CA LEU A 196 -10.34 -12.15 2.61
C LEU A 196 -8.83 -12.19 2.39
N LEU A 197 -8.03 -12.44 3.44
CA LEU A 197 -6.59 -12.63 3.32
C LEU A 197 -6.23 -13.80 2.38
N GLU A 198 -7.02 -14.86 2.37
CA GLU A 198 -6.85 -15.99 1.42
C GLU A 198 -7.12 -15.60 -0.04
N THR A 199 -7.86 -14.52 -0.28
CA THR A 199 -8.13 -14.00 -1.63
C THR A 199 -7.06 -13.03 -2.13
N PHE A 200 -6.14 -12.59 -1.25
CA PHE A 200 -5.01 -11.77 -1.68
C PHE A 200 -4.04 -12.62 -2.49
N ASP A 201 -3.89 -12.24 -3.74
CA ASP A 201 -2.94 -12.84 -4.65
C ASP A 201 -1.52 -12.39 -4.28
N GLU A 202 -0.59 -13.34 -4.20
CA GLU A 202 0.83 -13.07 -3.95
C GLU A 202 1.44 -12.15 -5.00
N ASP A 203 0.86 -12.12 -6.21
CA ASP A 203 1.29 -11.28 -7.33
C ASP A 203 0.84 -9.81 -7.22
N CYS A 204 -0.01 -9.48 -6.25
CA CYS A 204 -0.49 -8.11 -6.07
C CYS A 204 0.59 -7.08 -5.76
N TYR A 205 1.88 -7.44 -5.71
CA TYR A 205 2.85 -6.59 -5.05
C TYR A 205 4.03 -6.10 -5.89
N THR A 206 4.14 -6.46 -7.13
CA THR A 206 5.26 -5.92 -7.91
C THR A 206 5.03 -4.45 -8.25
N GLU A 207 5.98 -3.65 -7.79
CA GLU A 207 6.14 -2.24 -8.11
C GLU A 207 6.25 -1.99 -9.62
N THR A 208 6.47 -0.74 -10.01
CA THR A 208 6.80 -0.41 -11.39
C THR A 208 7.90 -1.31 -11.92
N LEU A 209 7.57 -2.15 -12.90
CA LEU A 209 8.55 -2.97 -13.60
C LEU A 209 9.28 -2.10 -14.62
N LYS A 210 10.59 -2.22 -14.70
CA LYS A 210 11.41 -1.39 -15.60
C LYS A 210 12.34 -2.23 -16.46
N THR A 211 12.49 -1.82 -17.69
CA THR A 211 13.48 -2.30 -18.64
C THR A 211 14.24 -1.10 -19.23
N ASP A 212 15.15 -1.35 -20.16
CA ASP A 212 15.86 -0.25 -20.85
C ASP A 212 14.92 0.62 -21.69
N ARG A 213 13.87 0.04 -22.26
CA ARG A 213 12.95 0.72 -23.20
C ARG A 213 11.56 0.99 -22.62
N LEU A 214 11.14 0.25 -21.60
CA LEU A 214 9.80 0.31 -21.03
C LEU A 214 9.84 0.52 -19.52
N TYR A 215 8.82 1.21 -19.02
CA TYR A 215 8.38 1.06 -17.65
C TYR A 215 6.90 0.70 -17.62
N MET A 216 6.54 -0.20 -16.73
CA MET A 216 5.19 -0.72 -16.59
C MET A 216 4.66 -0.33 -15.22
N ILE A 217 3.62 0.49 -15.23
CA ILE A 217 2.96 0.94 -14.01
C ILE A 217 1.80 0.00 -13.73
N ARG A 218 1.81 -0.58 -12.55
CA ARG A 218 0.72 -1.41 -12.08
C ARG A 218 -0.52 -0.57 -11.83
N GLU A 219 -1.65 -0.97 -12.41
CA GLU A 219 -2.97 -0.43 -12.08
C GLU A 219 -3.52 -1.13 -10.82
N LEU A 220 -4.07 -0.33 -9.91
CA LEU A 220 -4.72 -0.88 -8.73
C LEU A 220 -6.09 -1.42 -9.12
N ASN A 221 -6.23 -2.74 -9.09
CA ASN A 221 -7.52 -3.38 -9.33
C ASN A 221 -8.12 -3.83 -8.00
N PRO A 222 -9.30 -3.33 -7.62
CA PRO A 222 -9.90 -3.63 -6.32
C PRO A 222 -10.42 -5.07 -6.19
N ASP A 223 -10.62 -5.80 -7.28
CA ASP A 223 -11.15 -7.16 -7.21
C ASP A 223 -10.08 -8.26 -7.01
N PHE A 224 -8.80 -7.87 -7.02
CA PHE A 224 -7.64 -8.74 -6.78
C PHE A 224 -7.58 -10.04 -7.63
N ALA A 225 -8.47 -10.18 -8.61
CA ALA A 225 -8.49 -11.34 -9.50
C ALA A 225 -7.42 -11.27 -10.59
N SER A 226 -6.86 -10.10 -10.80
CA SER A 226 -5.81 -9.84 -11.78
C SER A 226 -4.90 -8.68 -11.36
N VAL A 227 -3.69 -8.70 -11.90
CA VAL A 227 -2.74 -7.58 -11.84
C VAL A 227 -2.66 -6.98 -13.23
N GLU A 228 -2.93 -5.69 -13.32
CA GLU A 228 -2.90 -4.95 -14.57
C GLU A 228 -1.72 -3.98 -14.59
N TYR A 229 -1.01 -3.93 -15.71
CA TYR A 229 0.08 -3.00 -15.95
C TYR A 229 -0.20 -2.18 -17.19
N THR A 230 -0.05 -0.88 -17.09
CA THR A 230 0.04 0.00 -18.26
C THR A 230 1.50 0.20 -18.62
N CYS A 231 1.85 -0.05 -19.90
CA CYS A 231 3.21 -0.02 -20.40
C CYS A 231 3.49 1.32 -21.08
N TYR A 232 4.62 1.93 -20.75
CA TYR A 232 5.07 3.22 -21.27
C TYR A 232 6.49 3.12 -21.82
N LEU A 233 6.84 3.93 -22.85
CA LEU A 233 8.22 4.09 -23.30
C LEU A 233 9.03 4.87 -22.26
N SER A 234 10.20 4.36 -21.91
CA SER A 234 11.11 5.00 -20.94
C SER A 234 11.60 6.37 -21.38
N LYS A 235 11.72 6.60 -22.71
CA LYS A 235 12.27 7.84 -23.26
C LYS A 235 11.37 9.07 -23.15
N ASP A 236 10.05 8.91 -23.18
CA ASP A 236 9.10 10.02 -23.29
C ASP A 236 7.76 9.81 -22.57
N GLY A 237 7.58 8.68 -21.89
CA GLY A 237 6.36 8.37 -21.18
C GLY A 237 5.15 8.05 -22.08
N THR A 238 5.37 7.77 -23.36
CA THR A 238 4.28 7.41 -24.27
C THR A 238 3.70 6.06 -23.88
N GLU A 239 2.39 5.98 -23.66
CA GLU A 239 1.69 4.71 -23.42
C GLU A 239 1.69 3.85 -24.69
N VAL A 240 2.06 2.59 -24.55
CA VAL A 240 2.21 1.66 -25.70
C VAL A 240 1.32 0.43 -25.60
N GLY A 241 0.80 0.12 -24.42
CA GLY A 241 -0.05 -1.05 -24.24
C GLY A 241 -0.32 -1.41 -22.80
N GLN A 242 -0.96 -2.55 -22.62
CA GLN A 242 -1.36 -3.09 -21.33
C GLN A 242 -1.01 -4.57 -21.21
N LEU A 243 -0.70 -5.01 -19.99
CA LEU A 243 -0.54 -6.39 -19.58
C LEU A 243 -1.47 -6.72 -18.43
N ILE A 244 -2.02 -7.90 -18.43
CA ILE A 244 -2.86 -8.41 -17.34
C ILE A 244 -2.34 -9.79 -16.96
N LEU A 245 -1.98 -9.98 -15.70
CA LEU A 245 -1.70 -11.28 -15.11
C LEU A 245 -2.88 -11.68 -14.21
N LYS A 246 -3.55 -12.76 -14.55
CA LYS A 246 -4.66 -13.30 -13.76
C LYS A 246 -4.14 -14.20 -12.65
N CYS A 247 -4.90 -14.33 -11.56
CA CYS A 247 -4.56 -15.18 -10.41
C CYS A 247 -4.36 -16.67 -10.77
N ASN A 248 -4.95 -17.12 -11.86
CA ASN A 248 -4.76 -18.48 -12.40
C ASN A 248 -3.56 -18.60 -13.37
N GLY A 249 -2.70 -17.58 -13.45
CA GLY A 249 -1.48 -17.57 -14.25
C GLY A 249 -1.65 -17.20 -15.72
N TYR A 250 -2.85 -16.89 -16.18
CA TYR A 250 -3.04 -16.43 -17.55
C TYR A 250 -2.54 -15.01 -17.75
N ILE A 251 -1.71 -14.81 -18.77
CA ILE A 251 -1.23 -13.50 -19.22
C ILE A 251 -2.08 -13.06 -20.40
N GLU A 252 -2.69 -11.89 -20.30
CA GLU A 252 -3.33 -11.18 -21.39
C GLU A 252 -2.53 -9.91 -21.70
N TYR A 253 -2.42 -9.55 -22.97
CA TYR A 253 -1.70 -8.35 -23.39
C TYR A 253 -2.37 -7.68 -24.57
N LYS A 254 -2.23 -6.36 -24.63
CA LYS A 254 -2.73 -5.53 -25.73
C LYS A 254 -1.77 -4.36 -25.94
N PHE A 255 -1.07 -4.36 -27.08
CA PHE A 255 -0.25 -3.24 -27.50
C PHE A 255 -0.92 -2.48 -28.65
N TYR A 256 -0.72 -1.18 -28.70
CA TYR A 256 -1.27 -0.35 -29.77
C TYR A 256 -0.60 -0.65 -31.12
N GLU A 257 -1.35 -0.54 -32.22
CA GLU A 257 -0.92 -0.97 -33.57
C GLU A 257 0.45 -0.40 -33.98
N ASN A 258 0.71 0.87 -33.64
CA ASN A 258 1.98 1.54 -33.98
C ASN A 258 3.20 0.99 -33.22
N TYR A 259 2.98 0.18 -32.19
CA TYR A 259 4.03 -0.37 -31.33
C TYR A 259 4.12 -1.89 -31.39
N LYS A 260 3.22 -2.55 -32.10
CA LYS A 260 3.29 -3.99 -32.35
C LYS A 260 4.50 -4.36 -33.19
N ASN A 261 5.00 -5.57 -32.97
CA ASN A 261 6.14 -6.15 -33.69
C ASN A 261 7.46 -5.37 -33.54
N ASN A 262 7.55 -4.50 -32.53
CA ASN A 262 8.79 -3.78 -32.20
C ASN A 262 9.55 -4.44 -31.03
N GLY A 263 9.10 -5.62 -30.59
CA GLY A 263 9.67 -6.38 -29.49
C GLY A 263 9.29 -5.86 -28.09
N TYR A 264 8.40 -4.87 -28.00
CA TYR A 264 7.93 -4.35 -26.71
C TYR A 264 7.08 -5.37 -25.97
N GLU A 265 6.27 -6.16 -26.70
CA GLU A 265 5.45 -7.23 -26.12
C GLU A 265 6.31 -8.29 -25.44
N ILE A 266 7.39 -8.71 -26.12
CA ILE A 266 8.33 -9.72 -25.62
C ILE A 266 9.04 -9.20 -24.37
N GLU A 267 9.55 -7.97 -24.44
CA GLU A 267 10.25 -7.32 -23.35
C GLU A 267 9.35 -7.16 -22.11
N ALA A 268 8.13 -6.68 -22.30
CA ALA A 268 7.16 -6.49 -21.22
C ALA A 268 6.73 -7.83 -20.57
N ILE A 269 6.42 -8.83 -21.40
CA ILE A 269 6.00 -10.15 -20.89
C ILE A 269 7.15 -10.86 -20.19
N ASN A 270 8.38 -10.80 -20.71
CA ASN A 270 9.55 -11.36 -20.02
C ASN A 270 9.76 -10.75 -18.65
N THR A 271 9.66 -9.43 -18.56
CA THR A 271 9.79 -8.72 -17.28
C THR A 271 8.69 -9.12 -16.30
N LEU A 272 7.46 -9.28 -16.77
CA LEU A 272 6.35 -9.78 -15.97
C LEU A 272 6.60 -11.23 -15.51
N ILE A 273 7.10 -12.11 -16.38
CA ILE A 273 7.47 -13.48 -16.05
C ILE A 273 8.52 -13.51 -14.95
N GLU A 274 9.58 -12.69 -15.07
CA GLU A 274 10.64 -12.62 -14.07
C GLU A 274 10.16 -12.12 -12.72
N ALA A 275 9.30 -11.11 -12.72
CA ALA A 275 8.72 -10.51 -11.51
C ALA A 275 7.64 -11.36 -10.85
N SER A 276 6.94 -12.20 -11.62
CA SER A 276 5.85 -13.05 -11.10
C SER A 276 6.37 -14.15 -10.17
N TYR A 277 5.66 -14.39 -9.08
CA TYR A 277 5.93 -15.51 -8.15
C TYR A 277 5.25 -16.82 -8.59
N LEU A 278 4.40 -16.79 -9.62
CA LEU A 278 3.72 -17.98 -10.11
C LEU A 278 4.72 -18.93 -10.79
N ASN A 279 4.63 -20.21 -10.44
CA ASN A 279 5.48 -21.26 -11.02
C ASN A 279 5.03 -21.69 -12.41
N GLU A 280 3.78 -21.43 -12.76
CA GLU A 280 3.16 -21.81 -14.02
C GLU A 280 2.41 -20.62 -14.61
N LEU A 281 2.75 -20.26 -15.84
CA LEU A 281 2.14 -19.15 -16.56
C LEU A 281 1.55 -19.65 -17.88
N PHE A 282 0.50 -18.99 -18.33
CA PHE A 282 -0.27 -19.43 -19.51
C PHE A 282 -0.49 -18.28 -20.49
N LEU A 283 -0.45 -18.59 -21.78
CA LEU A 283 -0.85 -17.70 -22.86
C LEU A 283 -1.94 -18.39 -23.70
N ALA A 284 -3.07 -17.71 -23.87
CA ALA A 284 -4.12 -18.13 -24.78
C ALA A 284 -4.00 -17.38 -26.10
N VAL A 285 -3.78 -18.08 -27.20
CA VAL A 285 -3.53 -17.52 -28.53
C VAL A 285 -4.61 -17.95 -29.48
N LYS A 286 -5.33 -17.00 -30.10
CA LYS A 286 -6.33 -17.30 -31.11
C LYS A 286 -5.70 -18.00 -32.32
N ARG A 287 -6.47 -18.85 -32.99
CA ARG A 287 -5.97 -19.70 -34.08
C ARG A 287 -5.37 -18.91 -35.24
N GLU A 288 -5.95 -17.77 -35.55
CA GLU A 288 -5.51 -16.87 -36.63
C GLU A 288 -4.32 -15.94 -36.23
N ASN A 289 -3.98 -15.88 -34.95
CA ASN A 289 -2.91 -15.00 -34.46
C ASN A 289 -1.53 -15.68 -34.57
N THR A 290 -0.92 -15.59 -35.74
CA THR A 290 0.43 -16.15 -35.99
C THR A 290 1.51 -15.46 -35.15
N CYS A 291 1.45 -14.14 -35.01
CA CYS A 291 2.40 -13.38 -34.18
C CYS A 291 2.35 -13.79 -32.71
N GLY A 292 1.14 -14.09 -32.19
CA GLY A 292 0.99 -14.61 -30.84
C GLY A 292 1.60 -15.99 -30.62
N LYS A 293 1.64 -16.84 -31.65
CA LYS A 293 2.33 -18.14 -31.61
C LYS A 293 3.85 -17.96 -31.58
N GLU A 294 4.37 -17.14 -32.48
CA GLU A 294 5.80 -16.81 -32.56
C GLU A 294 6.28 -16.19 -31.22
N LEU A 295 5.49 -15.29 -30.66
CA LEU A 295 5.76 -14.68 -29.35
C LEU A 295 5.78 -15.74 -28.22
N ALA A 296 4.82 -16.65 -28.20
CA ALA A 296 4.79 -17.71 -27.19
C ALA A 296 6.04 -18.62 -27.28
N ASP A 297 6.43 -18.98 -28.51
CA ASP A 297 7.61 -19.81 -28.77
C ASP A 297 8.90 -19.08 -28.36
N GLU A 298 9.04 -17.78 -28.70
CA GLU A 298 10.20 -16.95 -28.35
C GLU A 298 10.35 -16.77 -26.82
N LEU A 299 9.23 -16.64 -26.11
CA LEU A 299 9.18 -16.57 -24.64
C LEU A 299 9.38 -17.93 -23.96
N GLY A 300 9.53 -19.01 -24.71
CA GLY A 300 9.78 -20.36 -24.20
C GLY A 300 8.55 -21.10 -23.69
N PHE A 301 7.35 -20.60 -23.99
CA PHE A 301 6.11 -21.32 -23.69
C PHE A 301 5.96 -22.56 -24.57
N ARG A 302 5.39 -23.62 -24.03
CA ARG A 302 5.10 -24.86 -24.74
C ARG A 302 3.59 -25.04 -24.93
N GLN A 303 3.17 -25.35 -26.15
CA GLN A 303 1.76 -25.62 -26.40
C GLN A 303 1.30 -26.86 -25.61
N ILE A 304 0.20 -26.69 -24.85
CA ILE A 304 -0.42 -27.75 -24.07
C ILE A 304 -1.81 -28.11 -24.56
N GLU A 305 -2.52 -27.17 -25.19
CA GLU A 305 -3.87 -27.40 -25.73
C GLU A 305 -3.99 -26.87 -27.17
N ASN A 306 -4.85 -27.55 -27.94
CA ASN A 306 -5.26 -27.15 -29.29
C ASN A 306 -6.78 -27.39 -29.39
N ASN A 307 -7.54 -26.34 -29.32
CA ASN A 307 -9.03 -26.41 -29.36
C ASN A 307 -9.56 -25.53 -30.52
N PRO A 308 -10.86 -25.60 -30.84
CA PRO A 308 -11.44 -24.85 -31.97
C PRO A 308 -11.24 -23.33 -31.88
N SER A 309 -11.16 -22.76 -30.67
CA SER A 309 -10.98 -21.32 -30.44
C SER A 309 -9.52 -20.87 -30.51
N GLY A 310 -8.54 -21.79 -30.35
CA GLY A 310 -7.13 -21.43 -30.37
C GLY A 310 -6.21 -22.44 -29.73
N TYR A 311 -5.10 -21.94 -29.23
CA TYR A 311 -4.05 -22.68 -28.57
C TYR A 311 -3.81 -22.16 -27.17
N VAL A 312 -3.50 -23.05 -26.22
CA VAL A 312 -3.02 -22.66 -24.89
C VAL A 312 -1.56 -23.10 -24.79
N TYR A 313 -0.74 -22.17 -24.40
CA TYR A 313 0.67 -22.35 -24.13
C TYR A 313 0.94 -22.22 -22.63
N LYS A 314 1.91 -22.99 -22.12
CA LYS A 314 2.32 -23.01 -20.73
C LYS A 314 3.82 -22.80 -20.59
N LEU A 315 4.21 -21.94 -19.71
CA LEU A 315 5.59 -21.79 -19.22
C LEU A 315 5.66 -22.32 -17.79
N LYS A 316 6.64 -23.18 -17.51
CA LYS A 316 6.96 -23.60 -16.15
C LYS A 316 8.29 -22.97 -15.76
N LYS A 317 8.26 -22.13 -14.72
CA LYS A 317 9.49 -21.52 -14.17
C LYS A 317 10.29 -22.59 -13.45
N ASN A 318 11.58 -22.65 -13.75
CA ASN A 318 12.49 -23.48 -12.95
C ASN A 318 12.82 -22.69 -11.69
N ASN A 319 12.36 -23.16 -10.54
CA ASN A 319 12.79 -22.61 -9.26
C ASN A 319 14.32 -22.71 -9.19
N LYS A 320 14.99 -21.55 -9.23
CA LYS A 320 16.40 -21.44 -8.89
C LYS A 320 16.58 -21.32 -7.40
#